data_bfc36ab88f1b797f353d68be0fd40a16
#
_entry.id   bfc36ab88f1b797f353d68be0fd40a16
#
_cell.length_a   1.000
_cell.length_b   1.000
_cell.length_c   1.000
_cell.angle_alpha   90.00
_cell.angle_beta   90.00
_cell.angle_gamma   90.00
#
_symmetry.space_group_name_H-M   'P 1'
#
loop_
_entity.id
_entity.type
_entity.pdbx_description
1 polymer ?
#
loop_
_entity_poly.entity_id
_entity_poly.type
_entity_poly.pdbx_seq_one_letter_code
_entity_poly.pdbx_strand_id
1 'polypeptide(L)'
;MIIPFDFEYAREAVELKNTDIIFRTKSGHYVELRHFRDPYVFGGDYFVEGFMFWLDGRHKAEYKLWTTEGKLRNDGFETDMDLVIEIIKL
;
A
#
# COMPACT_ATOMS: atom_id res chain seq x y z
N MET A 1 13.45 -4.32 -7.55
CA MET A 1 12.79 -3.48 -8.58
C MET A 1 11.54 -2.86 -7.97
N ILE A 2 11.36 -1.58 -8.16
CA ILE A 2 10.19 -0.86 -7.65
C ILE A 2 9.26 -0.56 -8.82
N ILE A 3 7.97 -0.91 -8.65
CA ILE A 3 6.94 -0.67 -9.66
C ILE A 3 5.82 0.18 -9.05
N PRO A 4 5.03 0.88 -9.89
CA PRO A 4 3.86 1.61 -9.39
C PRO A 4 2.88 0.68 -8.70
N PHE A 5 2.09 1.22 -7.77
CA PHE A 5 1.07 0.43 -7.09
C PHE A 5 0.02 -0.07 -8.09
N ASP A 6 -0.31 -1.35 -7.98
CA ASP A 6 -1.37 -2.01 -8.75
C ASP A 6 -2.26 -2.76 -7.76
N PHE A 7 -3.53 -2.38 -7.71
CA PHE A 7 -4.49 -2.89 -6.72
C PHE A 7 -4.67 -4.41 -6.81
N GLU A 8 -4.90 -4.93 -8.02
CA GLU A 8 -5.15 -6.36 -8.20
C GLU A 8 -3.90 -7.19 -7.91
N TYR A 9 -2.74 -6.73 -8.37
CA TYR A 9 -1.47 -7.38 -8.10
C TYR A 9 -1.17 -7.41 -6.59
N ALA A 10 -1.39 -6.28 -5.92
CA ALA A 10 -1.15 -6.17 -4.47
C ALA A 10 -2.10 -7.08 -3.68
N ARG A 11 -3.39 -7.10 -4.05
CA ARG A 11 -4.37 -7.94 -3.40
C ARG A 11 -4.00 -9.41 -3.52
N GLU A 12 -3.64 -9.85 -4.72
CA GLU A 12 -3.22 -11.23 -4.97
C GLU A 12 -1.96 -11.58 -4.15
N ALA A 13 -0.97 -10.69 -4.13
CA ALA A 13 0.25 -10.92 -3.37
C ALA A 13 -0.02 -11.10 -1.88
N VAL A 14 -0.93 -10.33 -1.31
CA VAL A 14 -1.31 -10.46 0.11
C VAL A 14 -2.08 -11.75 0.34
N GLU A 15 -3.03 -12.09 -0.52
CA GLU A 15 -3.82 -13.32 -0.39
C GLU A 15 -2.95 -14.57 -0.48
N LEU A 16 -1.96 -14.57 -1.37
CA LEU A 16 -1.05 -15.70 -1.56
C LEU A 16 0.15 -15.66 -0.60
N LYS A 17 0.23 -14.65 0.26
CA LYS A 17 1.35 -14.46 1.19
C LYS A 17 2.70 -14.50 0.48
N ASN A 18 2.77 -13.77 -0.63
CA ASN A 18 3.97 -13.74 -1.46
C ASN A 18 5.09 -12.93 -0.78
N THR A 19 6.11 -13.63 -0.28
CA THR A 19 7.24 -13.02 0.44
C THR A 19 8.23 -12.31 -0.46
N ASP A 20 8.10 -12.43 -1.78
CA ASP A 20 8.96 -11.72 -2.74
C ASP A 20 8.49 -10.29 -3.01
N ILE A 21 7.35 -9.91 -2.43
CA ILE A 21 6.73 -8.60 -2.63
C ILE A 21 6.71 -7.84 -1.31
N ILE A 22 7.19 -6.60 -1.36
CA ILE A 22 7.17 -5.69 -0.22
C ILE A 22 6.42 -4.43 -0.64
N PHE A 23 5.57 -3.92 0.25
CA PHE A 23 4.90 -2.65 0.04
C PHE A 23 5.65 -1.56 0.80
N ARG A 24 5.88 -0.44 0.12
CA ARG A 24 6.52 0.73 0.73
C ARG A 24 5.79 1.99 0.33
N THR A 25 6.01 3.06 1.07
CA THR A 25 5.65 4.40 0.61
C THR A 25 6.75 4.92 -0.32
N LYS A 26 6.45 5.97 -1.08
CA LYS A 26 7.46 6.62 -1.92
C LYS A 26 8.65 7.14 -1.12
N SER A 27 8.42 7.50 0.15
CA SER A 27 9.49 7.92 1.07
C SER A 27 10.29 6.74 1.66
N GLY A 28 9.91 5.50 1.35
CA GLY A 28 10.65 4.30 1.74
C GLY A 28 10.18 3.60 3.00
N HIS A 29 9.13 4.09 3.66
CA HIS A 29 8.60 3.43 4.86
C HIS A 29 7.95 2.10 4.48
N TYR A 30 8.16 1.09 5.31
CA TYR A 30 7.56 -0.23 5.13
C TYR A 30 6.05 -0.17 5.43
N VAL A 31 5.27 -0.89 4.62
CA VAL A 31 3.81 -0.96 4.79
C VAL A 31 3.37 -2.42 4.85
N GLU A 32 2.54 -2.74 5.83
CA GLU A 32 1.88 -4.04 5.92
C GLU A 32 0.42 -3.86 5.53
N LEU A 33 0.04 -4.30 4.33
CA LEU A 33 -1.34 -4.21 3.86
C LEU A 33 -2.18 -5.31 4.48
N ARG A 34 -3.37 -4.95 4.97
CA ARG A 34 -4.27 -5.83 5.71
C ARG A 34 -5.57 -6.13 4.98
N HIS A 35 -6.20 -5.12 4.41
CA HIS A 35 -7.53 -5.25 3.83
C HIS A 35 -7.62 -4.55 2.48
N PHE A 36 -8.32 -5.22 1.57
CA PHE A 36 -8.66 -4.69 0.25
C PHE A 36 -10.17 -4.74 0.12
N ARG A 37 -10.81 -3.58 -0.02
CA ARG A 37 -12.25 -3.49 -0.23
C ARG A 37 -12.55 -3.58 -1.71
N ASP A 38 -13.63 -4.27 -2.06
CA ASP A 38 -14.05 -4.37 -3.45
C ASP A 38 -14.71 -3.06 -3.88
N PRO A 39 -14.14 -2.33 -4.86
CA PRO A 39 -14.71 -1.07 -5.33
C PRO A 39 -16.10 -1.23 -5.98
N TYR A 40 -16.44 -2.42 -6.41
CA TYR A 40 -17.76 -2.70 -7.00
C TYR A 40 -18.85 -2.92 -5.95
N VAL A 41 -18.45 -3.19 -4.71
CA VAL A 41 -19.39 -3.48 -3.61
C VAL A 41 -19.47 -2.31 -2.64
N PHE A 42 -18.34 -1.70 -2.32
CA PHE A 42 -18.25 -0.63 -1.33
C PHE A 42 -18.09 0.72 -2.01
N GLY A 43 -18.86 1.70 -1.55
CA GLY A 43 -18.69 3.08 -1.99
C GLY A 43 -17.49 3.75 -1.29
N GLY A 44 -17.20 4.99 -1.68
CA GLY A 44 -16.12 5.79 -1.10
C GLY A 44 -14.88 5.83 -1.97
N ASP A 45 -13.78 6.32 -1.41
CA ASP A 45 -12.55 6.56 -2.15
C ASP A 45 -11.38 5.68 -1.68
N TYR A 46 -11.47 5.10 -0.49
CA TYR A 46 -10.38 4.35 0.13
C TYR A 46 -10.72 2.86 0.18
N PHE A 47 -9.88 2.06 -0.49
CA PHE A 47 -10.12 0.62 -0.67
C PHE A 47 -8.96 -0.23 -0.19
N VAL A 48 -7.85 0.37 0.22
CA VAL A 48 -6.66 -0.33 0.70
C VAL A 48 -6.36 0.15 2.11
N GLU A 49 -6.20 -0.79 3.04
CA GLU A 49 -5.95 -0.50 4.45
C GLU A 49 -4.70 -1.23 4.93
N GLY A 50 -3.93 -0.57 5.76
CA GLY A 50 -2.74 -1.19 6.32
C GLY A 50 -2.05 -0.34 7.36
N PHE A 51 -0.89 -0.82 7.81
CA PHE A 51 -0.05 -0.13 8.78
C PHE A 51 1.25 0.30 8.13
N MET A 52 1.62 1.56 8.33
CA MET A 52 2.89 2.09 7.91
C MET A 52 3.86 2.09 9.10
N PHE A 53 5.06 1.57 8.89
CA PHE A 53 6.12 1.52 9.89
C PHE A 53 7.19 2.55 9.55
N TRP A 54 7.47 3.44 10.50
CA TRP A 54 8.47 4.49 10.28
C TRP A 54 9.88 3.92 10.19
N LEU A 55 10.69 4.51 9.32
CA LEU A 55 12.09 4.08 9.13
C LEU A 55 12.95 4.26 10.37
N ASP A 56 12.62 5.23 11.23
CA ASP A 56 13.40 5.52 12.43
C ASP A 56 13.26 4.48 13.54
N GLY A 57 12.28 3.59 13.44
CA GLY A 57 12.01 2.57 14.44
C GLY A 57 11.51 3.07 15.79
N ARG A 58 11.30 4.38 15.93
CA ARG A 58 10.88 5.00 17.19
C ARG A 58 9.39 5.26 17.26
N HIS A 59 8.79 5.58 16.13
CA HIS A 59 7.36 5.84 16.05
C HIS A 59 6.59 4.53 15.98
N LYS A 60 5.41 4.54 16.57
CA LYS A 60 4.48 3.41 16.44
C LYS A 60 3.99 3.33 15.01
N ALA A 61 3.60 2.12 14.60
CA ALA A 61 2.95 1.93 13.32
C ALA A 61 1.66 2.76 13.25
N GLU A 62 1.43 3.37 12.09
CA GLU A 62 0.23 4.17 11.85
C GLU A 62 -0.72 3.42 10.92
N TYR A 63 -1.99 3.34 11.29
CA TYR A 63 -3.04 2.83 10.42
C TYR A 63 -3.34 3.87 9.34
N LYS A 64 -3.34 3.43 8.07
CA LYS A 64 -3.57 4.31 6.95
C LYS A 64 -4.49 3.68 5.91
N LEU A 65 -5.11 4.55 5.14
CA LEU A 65 -6.01 4.18 4.05
C LEU A 65 -5.47 4.77 2.75
N TRP A 66 -5.59 3.99 1.67
CA TRP A 66 -5.19 4.42 0.33
C TRP A 66 -6.29 4.13 -0.68
N THR A 67 -6.27 4.87 -1.78
CA THR A 67 -7.18 4.64 -2.90
C THR A 67 -6.77 3.37 -3.68
N THR A 68 -7.56 2.99 -4.68
CA THR A 68 -7.20 1.86 -5.57
C THR A 68 -5.91 2.13 -6.35
N GLU A 69 -5.53 3.39 -6.50
CA GLU A 69 -4.27 3.77 -7.15
C GLU A 69 -3.09 3.83 -6.18
N GLY A 70 -3.31 3.49 -4.91
CA GLY A 70 -2.29 3.56 -3.88
C GLY A 70 -2.00 4.96 -3.39
N LYS A 71 -2.88 5.91 -3.65
CA LYS A 71 -2.69 7.30 -3.25
C LYS A 71 -3.30 7.55 -1.87
N LEU A 72 -2.59 8.33 -1.06
CA LEU A 72 -3.09 8.74 0.25
C LEU A 72 -4.23 9.76 0.14
N ARG A 73 -4.19 10.61 -0.89
CA ARG A 73 -5.20 11.63 -1.12
C ARG A 73 -6.19 11.18 -2.18
N ASN A 74 -7.47 11.43 -1.93
CA ASN A 74 -8.54 11.06 -2.87
C ASN A 74 -8.73 12.07 -4.01
N ASP A 75 -8.03 13.20 -3.97
CA ASP A 75 -8.08 14.21 -5.04
C ASP A 75 -7.08 13.93 -6.18
N GLY A 76 -6.31 12.84 -6.08
CA GLY A 76 -5.35 12.43 -7.09
C GLY A 76 -3.97 13.07 -6.99
N PHE A 77 -3.76 14.01 -6.06
CA PHE A 77 -2.44 14.61 -5.85
C PHE A 77 -1.48 13.58 -5.24
N GLU A 78 -0.25 13.61 -5.72
CA GLU A 78 0.80 12.74 -5.21
C GLU A 78 1.30 13.21 -3.86
N THR A 79 1.67 12.24 -3.00
CA THR A 79 2.32 12.49 -1.72
C THR A 79 3.47 11.51 -1.54
N ASP A 80 4.35 11.81 -0.59
CA ASP A 80 5.45 10.91 -0.23
C ASP A 80 4.97 9.62 0.44
N MET A 81 3.72 9.59 0.87
CA MET A 81 3.11 8.45 1.53
C MET A 81 2.30 7.57 0.59
N ASP A 82 2.30 7.87 -0.72
CA ASP A 82 1.67 7.01 -1.71
C ASP A 82 2.41 5.67 -1.79
N LEU A 83 1.66 4.62 -2.10
CA LEU A 83 2.21 3.26 -2.13
C LEU A 83 3.00 2.99 -3.41
N VAL A 84 4.06 2.21 -3.26
CA VAL A 84 4.77 1.54 -4.34
C VAL A 84 4.95 0.08 -3.99
N ILE A 85 5.26 -0.74 -4.98
CA ILE A 85 5.51 -2.16 -4.81
C ILE A 85 6.99 -2.44 -5.09
N GLU A 86 7.66 -3.11 -4.15
CA GLU A 86 9.03 -3.56 -4.35
C GLU A 86 9.06 -5.07 -4.56
N ILE A 87 9.61 -5.48 -5.69
CA ILE A 87 9.82 -6.90 -6.00
C ILE A 87 11.26 -7.22 -5.65
N ILE A 88 11.45 -8.06 -4.65
CA ILE A 88 12.78 -8.38 -4.10
C ILE A 88 13.41 -9.61 -4.70
N LYS A 89 12.63 -10.44 -5.36
CA LYS A 89 13.13 -11.62 -6.05
C LYS A 89 13.13 -11.40 -7.56
N LEU A 90 14.28 -11.56 -8.15
CA LEU A 90 14.46 -11.44 -9.58
C LEU A 90 14.34 -12.78 -10.30
#